data_0ec1ce67e560a176ca9a31a4d7cc465a
#
_entry.id   0ec1ce67e560a176ca9a31a4d7cc465a
#
_cell.length_a   1.000
_cell.length_b   1.000
_cell.length_c   1.000
_cell.angle_alpha   90.00
_cell.angle_beta   90.00
_cell.angle_gamma   90.00
#
_symmetry.space_group_name_H-M   'P 1'
#
loop_
_entity.id
_entity.type
_entity.pdbx_description
1 polymer ?
#
loop_
_entity_poly.entity_id
_entity_poly.type
_entity_poly.pdbx_seq_one_letter_code
_entity_poly.pdbx_strand_id
1 'polypeptide(L)'
;MGWLRFLLLVLVARPLALFLTGADVTGREHLPLKGPAIVAANHSSHVDTLLLLAIFPSRAVARVRPVAAADYFLRDPVIGWFSRRVIGIVPVARMKSGQRAQASGEDVLAPARAALAAGDILVVFPEGTPGDGDELGQLKSGVARLAEAFPDAPVTPVWIQGAGRVLPKGEAIPAPLNCAVLVGEPMAWAGDRHGFMAQLRASLLALKAQAPPLRWS
;
A
#
# COMPACT_ATOMS: atom_id res chain seq x y z
N MET A 1 -18.31 -1.13 10.62
CA MET A 1 -16.93 -1.59 10.89
C MET A 1 -16.80 -1.88 12.37
N GLY A 2 -16.24 -3.05 12.75
CA GLY A 2 -16.19 -3.42 14.15
C GLY A 2 -15.25 -2.51 14.94
N TRP A 3 -15.71 -1.96 16.03
CA TRP A 3 -14.95 -1.21 17.02
C TRP A 3 -13.66 -1.96 17.45
N LEU A 4 -13.73 -3.31 17.49
CA LEU A 4 -12.60 -4.18 17.80
C LEU A 4 -11.45 -4.02 16.78
N ARG A 5 -11.74 -3.95 15.46
CA ARG A 5 -10.70 -3.68 14.44
C ARG A 5 -10.02 -2.34 14.69
N PHE A 6 -10.80 -1.31 14.96
CA PHE A 6 -10.27 0.02 15.24
C PHE A 6 -9.34 0.00 16.46
N LEU A 7 -9.78 -0.64 17.57
CA LEU A 7 -8.95 -0.75 18.77
C LEU A 7 -7.65 -1.52 18.51
N LEU A 8 -7.71 -2.67 17.82
CA LEU A 8 -6.53 -3.46 17.49
C LEU A 8 -5.55 -2.69 16.60
N LEU A 9 -6.04 -1.95 15.61
CA LEU A 9 -5.19 -1.12 14.76
C LEU A 9 -4.55 0.02 15.54
N VAL A 10 -5.30 0.75 16.36
CA VAL A 10 -4.81 1.95 17.03
C VAL A 10 -3.97 1.63 18.26
N LEU A 11 -4.37 0.63 19.06
CA LEU A 11 -3.74 0.33 20.35
C LEU A 11 -2.64 -0.73 20.26
N VAL A 12 -2.64 -1.57 19.21
CA VAL A 12 -1.66 -2.67 19.08
C VAL A 12 -0.81 -2.50 17.82
N ALA A 13 -1.43 -2.55 16.63
CA ALA A 13 -0.68 -2.58 15.38
C ALA A 13 0.12 -1.28 15.15
N ARG A 14 -0.49 -0.13 15.43
CA ARG A 14 0.16 1.17 15.26
C ARG A 14 1.37 1.38 16.18
N PRO A 15 1.28 1.26 17.52
CA PRO A 15 2.44 1.43 18.37
C PRO A 15 3.53 0.39 18.08
N LEU A 16 3.16 -0.86 17.78
CA LEU A 16 4.13 -1.89 17.40
C LEU A 16 4.86 -1.52 16.09
N ALA A 17 4.13 -1.12 15.05
CA ALA A 17 4.74 -0.71 13.79
C ALA A 17 5.68 0.49 13.96
N LEU A 18 5.25 1.53 14.70
CA LEU A 18 6.07 2.71 14.97
C LEU A 18 7.29 2.39 15.84
N PHE A 19 7.16 1.50 16.83
CA PHE A 19 8.27 1.04 17.64
C PHE A 19 9.31 0.27 16.81
N LEU A 20 8.86 -0.64 15.95
CA LEU A 20 9.75 -1.45 15.11
C LEU A 20 10.44 -0.63 14.01
N THR A 21 9.79 0.41 13.51
CA THR A 21 10.29 1.14 12.35
C THR A 21 10.87 2.51 12.70
N GLY A 22 10.66 3.02 13.92
CA GLY A 22 11.09 4.37 14.30
C GLY A 22 10.76 5.42 13.21
N ALA A 23 9.60 5.27 12.54
CA ALA A 23 9.34 5.90 11.27
C ALA A 23 9.31 7.42 11.34
N ASP A 24 10.17 8.05 10.55
CA ASP A 24 10.09 9.47 10.23
C ASP A 24 9.18 9.69 9.01
N VAL A 25 8.22 10.60 9.12
CA VAL A 25 7.18 10.81 8.08
C VAL A 25 7.18 12.25 7.61
N THR A 26 7.56 12.44 6.34
CA THR A 26 7.53 13.74 5.65
C THR A 26 6.32 13.80 4.71
N GLY A 27 5.68 14.97 4.56
CA GLY A 27 4.53 15.18 3.68
C GLY A 27 3.24 14.52 4.16
N ARG A 28 3.09 14.30 5.48
CA ARG A 28 1.90 13.65 6.07
C ARG A 28 0.59 14.37 5.74
N GLU A 29 0.63 15.66 5.48
CA GLU A 29 -0.50 16.52 5.08
C GLU A 29 -1.11 16.09 3.74
N HIS A 30 -0.36 15.40 2.88
CA HIS A 30 -0.83 14.89 1.59
C HIS A 30 -1.59 13.55 1.71
N LEU A 31 -1.59 12.93 2.88
CA LEU A 31 -2.37 11.70 3.08
C LEU A 31 -3.87 12.00 2.97
N PRO A 32 -4.62 11.20 2.19
CA PRO A 32 -6.06 11.36 2.09
C PRO A 32 -6.74 11.03 3.44
N LEU A 33 -7.60 11.91 3.92
CA LEU A 33 -8.35 11.71 5.16
C LEU A 33 -9.75 11.15 4.92
N LYS A 34 -10.21 11.20 3.66
CA LYS A 34 -11.51 10.69 3.19
C LYS A 34 -11.29 10.00 1.85
N GLY A 35 -12.11 9.00 1.56
CA GLY A 35 -12.15 8.35 0.25
C GLY A 35 -13.40 8.79 -0.56
N PRO A 36 -13.49 8.35 -1.83
CA PRO A 36 -12.53 7.44 -2.47
C PRO A 36 -11.17 8.07 -2.71
N ALA A 37 -10.10 7.34 -2.43
CA ALA A 37 -8.73 7.76 -2.69
C ALA A 37 -7.80 6.54 -2.81
N ILE A 38 -6.65 6.71 -3.45
CA ILE A 38 -5.65 5.67 -3.62
C ILE A 38 -4.31 6.17 -3.07
N VAL A 39 -3.64 5.36 -2.27
CA VAL A 39 -2.24 5.55 -1.88
C VAL A 39 -1.42 4.51 -2.61
N ALA A 40 -0.49 4.94 -3.46
CA ALA A 40 0.38 4.08 -4.25
C ALA A 40 1.80 4.12 -3.68
N ALA A 41 2.28 3.02 -3.10
CA ALA A 41 3.57 2.94 -2.44
C ALA A 41 4.49 1.90 -3.08
N ASN A 42 5.82 2.10 -2.99
CA ASN A 42 6.79 1.03 -3.24
C ASN A 42 6.62 -0.09 -2.22
N HIS A 43 7.12 -1.29 -2.53
CA HIS A 43 6.94 -2.48 -1.69
C HIS A 43 8.26 -3.22 -1.50
N SER A 44 8.76 -3.25 -0.28
CA SER A 44 10.00 -3.94 0.09
C SER A 44 9.81 -4.99 1.19
N SER A 45 8.73 -4.86 1.99
CA SER A 45 8.50 -5.73 3.14
C SER A 45 7.02 -5.84 3.50
N HIS A 46 6.62 -6.90 4.17
CA HIS A 46 5.29 -7.02 4.78
C HIS A 46 5.03 -5.94 5.85
N VAL A 47 6.08 -5.37 6.43
CA VAL A 47 6.00 -4.25 7.37
C VAL A 47 5.45 -2.99 6.71
N ASP A 48 5.64 -2.79 5.39
CA ASP A 48 5.14 -1.61 4.66
C ASP A 48 3.64 -1.40 4.87
N THR A 49 2.86 -2.48 4.84
CA THR A 49 1.41 -2.41 5.05
C THR A 49 1.05 -1.93 6.45
N LEU A 50 1.72 -2.45 7.47
CA LEU A 50 1.50 -2.05 8.86
C LEU A 50 1.96 -0.62 9.10
N LEU A 51 3.10 -0.25 8.52
CA LEU A 51 3.66 1.10 8.60
C LEU A 51 2.73 2.12 7.96
N LEU A 52 2.22 1.86 6.76
CA LEU A 52 1.24 2.74 6.11
C LEU A 52 -0.03 2.89 6.93
N LEU A 53 -0.57 1.81 7.49
CA LEU A 53 -1.72 1.91 8.40
C LEU A 53 -1.40 2.74 9.65
N ALA A 54 -0.17 2.64 10.17
CA ALA A 54 0.26 3.33 11.39
C ALA A 54 0.41 4.84 11.21
N ILE A 55 0.80 5.31 10.03
CA ILE A 55 0.98 6.75 9.76
C ILE A 55 -0.33 7.49 9.54
N PHE A 56 -1.42 6.80 9.18
CA PHE A 56 -2.73 7.44 9.07
C PHE A 56 -3.25 7.89 10.43
N PRO A 57 -3.92 9.06 10.52
CA PRO A 57 -4.60 9.46 11.74
C PRO A 57 -5.76 8.51 12.07
N SER A 58 -6.05 8.33 13.36
CA SER A 58 -7.06 7.38 13.85
C SER A 58 -8.44 7.58 13.20
N ARG A 59 -8.81 8.84 12.86
CA ARG A 59 -10.08 9.16 12.18
C ARG A 59 -10.18 8.61 10.75
N ALA A 60 -9.05 8.39 10.07
CA ALA A 60 -9.01 7.93 8.69
C ALA A 60 -8.71 6.42 8.58
N VAL A 61 -7.88 5.86 9.49
CA VAL A 61 -7.39 4.47 9.41
C VAL A 61 -8.52 3.44 9.30
N ALA A 62 -9.69 3.77 9.82
CA ALA A 62 -10.88 2.93 9.73
C ALA A 62 -11.30 2.62 8.29
N ARG A 63 -11.08 3.53 7.36
CA ARG A 63 -11.41 3.40 5.93
C ARG A 63 -10.22 3.02 5.06
N VAL A 64 -9.02 2.90 5.64
CA VAL A 64 -7.83 2.49 4.89
C VAL A 64 -7.86 0.98 4.65
N ARG A 65 -7.73 0.58 3.37
CA ARG A 65 -7.85 -0.80 2.90
C ARG A 65 -6.64 -1.17 2.05
N PRO A 66 -5.69 -1.93 2.56
CA PRO A 66 -4.63 -2.49 1.74
C PRO A 66 -5.17 -3.47 0.70
N VAL A 67 -4.68 -3.37 -0.52
CA VAL A 67 -5.00 -4.33 -1.60
C VAL A 67 -3.88 -5.36 -1.67
N ALA A 68 -4.22 -6.64 -1.63
CA ALA A 68 -3.23 -7.69 -1.72
C ALA A 68 -3.76 -8.95 -2.44
N ALA A 69 -2.84 -9.77 -2.93
CA ALA A 69 -3.16 -10.99 -3.66
C ALA A 69 -3.85 -12.02 -2.75
N ALA A 70 -4.99 -12.55 -3.18
CA ALA A 70 -5.84 -13.47 -2.43
C ALA A 70 -5.11 -14.78 -2.05
N ASP A 71 -4.27 -15.29 -2.94
CA ASP A 71 -3.51 -16.54 -2.76
C ASP A 71 -2.55 -16.53 -1.56
N TYR A 72 -2.09 -15.34 -1.15
CA TYR A 72 -1.23 -15.22 0.03
C TYR A 72 -1.97 -15.55 1.34
N PHE A 73 -3.26 -15.24 1.44
CA PHE A 73 -4.05 -15.38 2.67
C PHE A 73 -4.84 -16.68 2.74
N LEU A 74 -4.88 -17.45 1.64
CA LEU A 74 -5.59 -18.73 1.59
C LEU A 74 -4.79 -19.89 2.19
N ARG A 75 -3.48 -19.71 2.42
CA ARG A 75 -2.59 -20.77 2.91
C ARG A 75 -2.74 -21.03 4.41
N ASP A 76 -3.03 -20.00 5.18
CA ASP A 76 -3.17 -20.08 6.65
C ASP A 76 -4.49 -19.41 7.09
N PRO A 77 -5.40 -20.13 7.72
CA PRO A 77 -6.69 -19.60 8.15
C PRO A 77 -6.56 -18.50 9.22
N VAL A 78 -5.55 -18.53 10.08
CA VAL A 78 -5.32 -17.54 11.14
C VAL A 78 -4.82 -16.24 10.50
N ILE A 79 -3.81 -16.34 9.63
CA ILE A 79 -3.29 -15.20 8.86
C ILE A 79 -4.41 -14.62 7.99
N GLY A 80 -5.20 -15.46 7.33
CA GLY A 80 -6.32 -15.04 6.50
C GLY A 80 -7.41 -14.32 7.29
N TRP A 81 -7.74 -14.81 8.49
CA TRP A 81 -8.69 -14.15 9.39
C TRP A 81 -8.16 -12.80 9.87
N PHE A 82 -6.92 -12.75 10.36
CA PHE A 82 -6.28 -11.53 10.85
C PHE A 82 -6.18 -10.46 9.75
N SER A 83 -5.73 -10.85 8.58
CA SER A 83 -5.58 -9.95 7.42
C SER A 83 -6.91 -9.32 6.99
N ARG A 84 -7.99 -10.11 6.96
CA ARG A 84 -9.31 -9.60 6.57
C ARG A 84 -10.00 -8.82 7.69
N ARG A 85 -9.92 -9.32 8.93
CA ARG A 85 -10.68 -8.77 10.06
C ARG A 85 -9.97 -7.63 10.77
N VAL A 86 -8.65 -7.68 10.88
CA VAL A 86 -7.84 -6.67 11.58
C VAL A 86 -7.22 -5.68 10.59
N ILE A 87 -6.43 -6.15 9.63
CA ILE A 87 -5.80 -5.27 8.64
C ILE A 87 -6.83 -4.72 7.65
N GLY A 88 -7.87 -5.49 7.34
CA GLY A 88 -8.95 -5.08 6.43
C GLY A 88 -8.54 -5.13 4.96
N ILE A 89 -7.73 -6.10 4.59
CA ILE A 89 -7.24 -6.29 3.23
C ILE A 89 -8.41 -6.53 2.27
N VAL A 90 -8.31 -5.88 1.10
CA VAL A 90 -9.13 -6.15 -0.08
C VAL A 90 -8.40 -7.20 -0.92
N PRO A 91 -8.91 -8.45 -0.98
CA PRO A 91 -8.27 -9.50 -1.76
C PRO A 91 -8.53 -9.28 -3.26
N VAL A 92 -7.46 -9.34 -4.06
CA VAL A 92 -7.55 -9.34 -5.53
C VAL A 92 -6.89 -10.60 -6.09
N ALA A 93 -7.44 -11.14 -7.19
CA ALA A 93 -6.83 -12.29 -7.84
C ALA A 93 -5.46 -11.91 -8.44
N ARG A 94 -4.47 -12.81 -8.33
CA ARG A 94 -3.16 -12.58 -8.98
C ARG A 94 -3.26 -12.95 -10.46
N MET A 95 -3.02 -11.99 -11.35
CA MET A 95 -2.83 -12.31 -12.76
C MET A 95 -1.50 -13.07 -12.94
N LYS A 96 -1.56 -14.31 -13.43
CA LYS A 96 -0.36 -15.05 -13.83
C LYS A 96 0.24 -14.41 -15.07
N SER A 97 1.56 -14.27 -15.14
CA SER A 97 2.26 -13.80 -16.33
C SER A 97 1.84 -14.64 -17.54
N GLY A 98 1.35 -13.97 -18.60
CA GLY A 98 0.89 -14.62 -19.82
C GLY A 98 -0.64 -14.85 -19.95
N GLN A 99 -1.42 -14.71 -18.87
CA GLN A 99 -2.88 -14.72 -18.99
C GLN A 99 -3.38 -13.29 -19.27
N ARG A 100 -3.91 -13.07 -20.47
CA ARG A 100 -4.68 -11.86 -20.76
C ARG A 100 -5.91 -11.85 -19.85
N ALA A 101 -6.21 -10.70 -19.22
CA ALA A 101 -7.38 -10.49 -18.37
C ALA A 101 -8.73 -10.85 -19.05
N GLN A 102 -8.72 -11.07 -20.36
CA GLN A 102 -9.88 -11.43 -21.17
C GLN A 102 -10.20 -12.94 -21.19
N ALA A 103 -9.29 -13.81 -20.72
CA ALA A 103 -9.51 -15.26 -20.81
C ALA A 103 -10.40 -15.84 -19.70
N SER A 104 -10.58 -15.13 -18.57
CA SER A 104 -11.38 -15.64 -17.45
C SER A 104 -12.70 -14.90 -17.21
N GLY A 105 -12.99 -13.81 -17.94
CA GLY A 105 -14.20 -13.00 -17.73
C GLY A 105 -14.29 -12.34 -16.32
N GLU A 106 -13.40 -12.68 -15.39
CA GLU A 106 -13.39 -12.13 -14.06
C GLU A 106 -12.59 -10.82 -14.00
N ASP A 107 -13.24 -9.81 -13.48
CA ASP A 107 -12.60 -8.54 -13.20
C ASP A 107 -11.81 -8.60 -11.90
N VAL A 108 -10.52 -8.86 -12.05
CA VAL A 108 -9.55 -8.97 -10.94
C VAL A 108 -9.60 -7.78 -9.96
N LEU A 109 -9.94 -6.59 -10.45
CA LEU A 109 -10.01 -5.36 -9.64
C LEU A 109 -11.41 -5.07 -9.09
N ALA A 110 -12.41 -5.92 -9.34
CA ALA A 110 -13.78 -5.70 -8.86
C ALA A 110 -13.86 -5.45 -7.34
N PRO A 111 -13.17 -6.22 -6.47
CA PRO A 111 -13.19 -5.96 -5.02
C PRO A 111 -12.59 -4.61 -4.66
N ALA A 112 -11.51 -4.18 -5.35
CA ALA A 112 -10.88 -2.89 -5.13
C ALA A 112 -11.79 -1.73 -5.58
N ARG A 113 -12.47 -1.87 -6.73
CA ARG A 113 -13.47 -0.89 -7.18
C ARG A 113 -14.65 -0.79 -6.23
N ALA A 114 -15.15 -1.92 -5.71
CA ALA A 114 -16.22 -1.92 -4.71
C ALA A 114 -15.83 -1.17 -3.43
N ALA A 115 -14.59 -1.31 -2.97
CA ALA A 115 -14.09 -0.59 -1.81
C ALA A 115 -13.98 0.93 -2.09
N LEU A 116 -13.47 1.35 -3.27
CA LEU A 116 -13.48 2.76 -3.68
C LEU A 116 -14.90 3.33 -3.75
N ALA A 117 -15.84 2.60 -4.36
CA ALA A 117 -17.24 3.00 -4.44
C ALA A 117 -17.90 3.14 -3.05
N ALA A 118 -17.44 2.39 -2.06
CA ALA A 118 -17.86 2.52 -0.66
C ALA A 118 -17.20 3.72 0.07
N GLY A 119 -16.35 4.48 -0.61
CA GLY A 119 -15.63 5.62 -0.05
C GLY A 119 -14.44 5.21 0.82
N ASP A 120 -13.84 4.04 0.57
CA ASP A 120 -12.63 3.62 1.25
C ASP A 120 -11.38 4.24 0.59
N ILE A 121 -10.27 4.24 1.33
CA ILE A 121 -8.94 4.65 0.88
C ILE A 121 -8.15 3.37 0.60
N LEU A 122 -7.80 3.12 -0.65
CA LEU A 122 -6.99 1.96 -1.00
C LEU A 122 -5.50 2.23 -0.80
N VAL A 123 -4.79 1.29 -0.19
CA VAL A 123 -3.32 1.22 -0.24
C VAL A 123 -2.94 0.16 -1.26
N VAL A 124 -2.25 0.57 -2.30
CA VAL A 124 -1.85 -0.30 -3.42
C VAL A 124 -0.33 -0.28 -3.56
N PHE A 125 0.24 -1.46 -3.73
CA PHE A 125 1.64 -1.63 -4.09
C PHE A 125 1.71 -1.98 -5.59
N PRO A 126 2.05 -1.02 -6.47
CA PRO A 126 1.99 -1.24 -7.92
C PRO A 126 2.94 -2.33 -8.41
N GLU A 127 3.98 -2.65 -7.68
CA GLU A 127 4.92 -3.75 -7.98
C GLU A 127 4.25 -5.13 -7.85
N GLY A 128 3.24 -5.25 -6.98
CA GLY A 128 2.44 -6.45 -6.77
C GLY A 128 3.09 -7.57 -5.97
N THR A 129 4.39 -7.47 -5.69
CA THR A 129 5.17 -8.35 -4.80
C THR A 129 6.29 -7.54 -4.17
N PRO A 130 6.71 -7.86 -2.93
CA PRO A 130 7.87 -7.20 -2.33
C PRO A 130 9.11 -7.38 -3.22
N GLY A 131 9.77 -6.25 -3.51
CA GLY A 131 11.05 -6.22 -4.22
C GLY A 131 12.23 -6.59 -3.32
N ASP A 132 13.43 -6.57 -3.89
CA ASP A 132 14.67 -6.79 -3.15
C ASP A 132 15.29 -5.42 -2.79
N GLY A 133 15.02 -4.95 -1.56
CA GLY A 133 15.55 -3.69 -1.04
C GLY A 133 14.76 -2.44 -1.45
N ASP A 134 15.48 -1.31 -1.55
CA ASP A 134 14.89 0.02 -1.79
C ASP A 134 14.89 0.42 -3.29
N GLU A 135 14.95 -0.56 -4.21
CA GLU A 135 14.84 -0.31 -5.64
C GLU A 135 13.39 -0.42 -6.12
N LEU A 136 12.97 0.55 -6.95
CA LEU A 136 11.62 0.55 -7.53
C LEU A 136 11.54 -0.46 -8.67
N GLY A 137 10.79 -1.52 -8.47
CA GLY A 137 10.53 -2.54 -9.49
C GLY A 137 9.64 -2.07 -10.64
N GLN A 138 9.21 -3.02 -11.45
CA GLN A 138 8.27 -2.76 -12.54
C GLN A 138 6.87 -2.51 -11.98
N LEU A 139 6.27 -1.37 -12.34
CA LEU A 139 4.91 -1.02 -11.94
C LEU A 139 3.87 -1.68 -12.85
N LYS A 140 2.87 -2.31 -12.26
CA LYS A 140 1.71 -2.89 -12.95
C LYS A 140 0.62 -1.85 -13.12
N SER A 141 -0.11 -1.90 -14.22
CA SER A 141 -1.14 -0.93 -14.60
C SER A 141 -2.42 -0.96 -13.74
N GLY A 142 -2.49 -1.77 -12.70
CA GLY A 142 -3.66 -1.86 -11.83
C GLY A 142 -4.08 -0.54 -11.21
N VAL A 143 -3.12 0.29 -10.79
CA VAL A 143 -3.39 1.62 -10.23
C VAL A 143 -4.02 2.54 -11.27
N ALA A 144 -3.49 2.57 -12.50
CA ALA A 144 -4.05 3.38 -13.58
C ALA A 144 -5.48 2.95 -13.95
N ARG A 145 -5.77 1.64 -13.91
CA ARG A 145 -7.14 1.11 -14.15
C ARG A 145 -8.11 1.51 -13.05
N LEU A 146 -7.66 1.62 -11.81
CA LEU A 146 -8.47 2.11 -10.69
C LEU A 146 -8.69 3.62 -10.80
N ALA A 147 -7.64 4.39 -11.11
CA ALA A 147 -7.74 5.83 -11.32
C ALA A 147 -8.65 6.20 -12.50
N GLU A 148 -8.60 5.44 -13.60
CA GLU A 148 -9.51 5.59 -14.73
C GLU A 148 -10.97 5.33 -14.37
N ALA A 149 -11.23 4.30 -13.54
CA ALA A 149 -12.58 3.97 -13.07
C ALA A 149 -13.12 4.96 -12.03
N PHE A 150 -12.24 5.69 -11.35
CA PHE A 150 -12.57 6.71 -10.35
C PHE A 150 -11.71 7.96 -10.59
N PRO A 151 -12.00 8.75 -11.66
CA PRO A 151 -11.14 9.86 -12.08
C PRO A 151 -11.04 10.98 -11.03
N ASP A 152 -12.04 11.13 -10.17
CA ASP A 152 -12.04 12.10 -9.07
C ASP A 152 -11.32 11.62 -7.81
N ALA A 153 -10.92 10.34 -7.75
CA ALA A 153 -10.17 9.80 -6.62
C ALA A 153 -8.68 10.18 -6.75
N PRO A 154 -8.13 10.99 -5.84
CA PRO A 154 -6.71 11.33 -5.88
C PRO A 154 -5.84 10.09 -5.66
N VAL A 155 -4.68 10.05 -6.34
CA VAL A 155 -3.66 9.03 -6.17
C VAL A 155 -2.44 9.65 -5.51
N THR A 156 -2.17 9.32 -4.25
CA THR A 156 -1.04 9.85 -3.48
C THR A 156 0.14 8.89 -3.58
N PRO A 157 1.28 9.28 -4.19
CA PRO A 157 2.48 8.48 -4.21
C PRO A 157 3.17 8.50 -2.84
N VAL A 158 3.67 7.35 -2.39
CA VAL A 158 4.40 7.23 -1.12
C VAL A 158 5.66 6.41 -1.33
N TRP A 159 6.80 6.92 -0.83
CA TRP A 159 8.04 6.17 -0.78
C TRP A 159 8.32 5.72 0.65
N ILE A 160 8.58 4.41 0.81
CA ILE A 160 8.98 3.80 2.07
C ILE A 160 10.42 3.33 1.93
N GLN A 161 11.30 3.80 2.80
CA GLN A 161 12.71 3.44 2.83
C GLN A 161 13.07 2.72 4.11
N GLY A 162 13.85 1.63 4.01
CA GLY A 162 14.39 0.90 5.13
C GLY A 162 13.52 -0.25 5.64
N ALA A 163 12.25 -0.36 5.27
CA ALA A 163 11.34 -1.40 5.79
C ALA A 163 11.76 -2.82 5.38
N GLY A 164 12.40 -2.99 4.22
CA GLY A 164 13.00 -4.26 3.79
C GLY A 164 14.10 -4.78 4.71
N ARG A 165 14.73 -3.90 5.51
CA ARG A 165 15.74 -4.27 6.51
C ARG A 165 15.13 -4.58 7.87
N VAL A 166 13.97 -3.98 8.19
CA VAL A 166 13.22 -4.29 9.43
C VAL A 166 12.75 -5.74 9.42
N LEU A 167 12.23 -6.21 8.30
CA LEU A 167 11.83 -7.60 8.10
C LEU A 167 12.22 -8.03 6.68
N PRO A 168 13.44 -8.55 6.49
CA PRO A 168 13.89 -9.06 5.21
C PRO A 168 13.02 -10.21 4.71
N LYS A 169 12.99 -10.40 3.40
CA LYS A 169 12.22 -11.46 2.77
C LYS A 169 12.71 -12.83 3.24
N GLY A 170 11.79 -13.62 3.79
CA GLY A 170 12.08 -14.95 4.35
C GLY A 170 12.39 -14.96 5.83
N GLU A 171 12.59 -13.82 6.46
CA GLU A 171 12.77 -13.73 7.91
C GLU A 171 11.42 -13.60 8.63
N ALA A 172 11.37 -14.11 9.87
CA ALA A 172 10.17 -14.05 10.72
C ALA A 172 10.32 -13.08 11.91
N ILE A 173 11.56 -12.70 12.23
CA ILE A 173 11.87 -11.86 13.39
C ILE A 173 12.25 -10.46 12.88
N PRO A 174 11.46 -9.42 13.20
CA PRO A 174 11.79 -8.06 12.78
C PRO A 174 12.95 -7.50 13.61
N ALA A 175 13.89 -6.82 12.95
CA ALA A 175 14.91 -6.01 13.59
C ALA A 175 14.42 -4.55 13.70
N PRO A 176 14.41 -3.92 14.88
CA PRO A 176 13.98 -2.53 15.01
C PRO A 176 15.00 -1.59 14.34
N LEU A 177 14.65 -1.04 13.19
CA LEU A 177 15.48 -0.14 12.39
C LEU A 177 14.65 1.06 11.94
N ASN A 178 15.29 2.23 11.86
CA ASN A 178 14.61 3.44 11.43
C ASN A 178 14.23 3.38 9.95
N CYS A 179 12.96 3.67 9.67
CA CYS A 179 12.41 3.83 8.34
C CYS A 179 12.10 5.30 8.06
N ALA A 180 12.13 5.69 6.79
CA ALA A 180 11.58 6.95 6.34
C ALA A 180 10.35 6.70 5.46
N VAL A 181 9.33 7.54 5.62
CA VAL A 181 8.13 7.53 4.78
C VAL A 181 7.94 8.93 4.21
N LEU A 182 8.02 9.03 2.90
CA LEU A 182 7.83 10.29 2.18
C LEU A 182 6.51 10.22 1.42
N VAL A 183 5.60 11.14 1.73
CA VAL A 183 4.28 11.24 1.10
C VAL A 183 4.32 12.39 0.12
N GLY A 184 4.12 12.07 -1.16
CA GLY A 184 4.10 13.06 -2.23
C GLY A 184 2.74 13.72 -2.43
N GLU A 185 2.71 14.75 -3.27
CA GLU A 185 1.47 15.42 -3.63
C GLU A 185 0.52 14.47 -4.38
N PRO A 186 -0.81 14.58 -4.12
CA PRO A 186 -1.80 13.79 -4.82
C PRO A 186 -1.82 14.08 -6.32
N MET A 187 -1.91 13.04 -7.13
CA MET A 187 -2.04 13.08 -8.58
C MET A 187 -3.51 12.85 -8.96
N ALA A 188 -3.99 13.59 -9.98
CA ALA A 188 -5.28 13.36 -10.60
C ALA A 188 -5.15 12.46 -11.83
N TRP A 189 -6.22 11.75 -12.20
CA TRP A 189 -6.30 11.05 -13.47
C TRP A 189 -6.31 12.05 -14.64
N ALA A 190 -5.46 11.82 -15.63
CA ALA A 190 -5.28 12.72 -16.79
C ALA A 190 -5.75 12.12 -18.14
N GLY A 191 -6.53 11.04 -18.10
CA GLY A 191 -7.14 10.46 -19.32
C GLY A 191 -6.28 9.44 -20.08
N ASP A 192 -5.00 9.28 -19.74
CA ASP A 192 -4.08 8.34 -20.37
C ASP A 192 -3.39 7.43 -19.35
N ARG A 193 -3.52 6.12 -19.51
CA ARG A 193 -2.91 5.13 -18.60
C ARG A 193 -1.40 5.12 -18.66
N HIS A 194 -0.82 5.27 -19.85
CA HIS A 194 0.64 5.20 -20.02
C HIS A 194 1.30 6.43 -19.38
N GLY A 195 0.82 7.61 -19.70
CA GLY A 195 1.29 8.87 -19.12
C GLY A 195 1.09 8.91 -17.61
N PHE A 196 -0.06 8.44 -17.10
CA PHE A 196 -0.33 8.34 -15.66
C PHE A 196 0.68 7.43 -14.96
N MET A 197 0.97 6.24 -15.50
CA MET A 197 1.95 5.32 -14.91
C MET A 197 3.39 5.86 -14.98
N ALA A 198 3.74 6.58 -16.06
CA ALA A 198 5.03 7.26 -16.18
C ALA A 198 5.17 8.36 -15.12
N GLN A 199 4.13 9.17 -14.92
CA GLN A 199 4.08 10.21 -13.88
C GLN A 199 4.16 9.61 -12.48
N LEU A 200 3.41 8.54 -12.18
CA LEU A 200 3.48 7.85 -10.89
C LEU A 200 4.90 7.34 -10.61
N ARG A 201 5.54 6.71 -11.62
CA ARG A 201 6.91 6.24 -11.50
C ARG A 201 7.88 7.39 -11.23
N ALA A 202 7.75 8.49 -11.95
CA ALA A 202 8.59 9.69 -11.75
C ALA A 202 8.41 10.28 -10.34
N SER A 203 7.17 10.37 -9.85
CA SER A 203 6.87 10.83 -8.48
C SER A 203 7.50 9.93 -7.42
N LEU A 204 7.38 8.61 -7.54
CA LEU A 204 8.00 7.66 -6.61
C LEU A 204 9.54 7.78 -6.62
N LEU A 205 10.17 7.93 -7.79
CA LEU A 205 11.62 8.13 -7.89
C LEU A 205 12.08 9.48 -7.35
N ALA A 206 11.29 10.53 -7.51
CA ALA A 206 11.56 11.84 -6.92
C ALA A 206 11.51 11.81 -5.39
N LEU A 207 10.53 11.10 -4.81
CA LEU A 207 10.46 10.86 -3.37
C LEU A 207 11.65 10.01 -2.88
N LYS A 208 12.03 8.96 -3.63
CA LYS A 208 13.23 8.16 -3.34
C LYS A 208 14.48 9.05 -3.25
N ALA A 209 14.66 9.96 -4.19
CA ALA A 209 15.82 10.86 -4.23
C ALA A 209 15.88 11.83 -3.03
N GLN A 210 14.73 12.12 -2.41
CA GLN A 210 14.63 12.97 -1.21
C GLN A 210 14.77 12.17 0.09
N ALA A 211 14.71 10.84 0.01
CA ALA A 211 14.78 10.01 1.21
C ALA A 211 16.17 10.13 1.87
N PRO A 212 16.22 10.20 3.21
CA PRO A 212 17.49 10.29 3.93
C PRO A 212 18.33 9.03 3.69
N PRO A 213 19.67 9.14 3.67
CA PRO A 213 20.51 7.96 3.56
C PRO A 213 20.26 7.02 4.75
N LEU A 214 20.24 5.71 4.49
CA LEU A 214 20.12 4.72 5.54
C LEU A 214 21.36 4.79 6.44
N ARG A 215 21.16 5.10 7.71
CA ARG A 215 22.27 5.35 8.67
C ARG A 215 23.13 4.12 8.99
N TRP A 216 22.77 2.96 8.46
CA TRP A 216 23.42 1.67 8.73
C TRP A 216 23.63 0.93 7.40
N SER A 217 24.60 1.35 6.64
CA SER A 217 25.12 0.64 5.45
C SER A 217 26.39 -0.13 5.82
#